data_36faa9278abdb3fe6f4034aaf6ce557f
#
_entry.id   36faa9278abdb3fe6f4034aaf6ce557f
#
_cell.length_a   1.000
_cell.length_b   1.000
_cell.length_c   1.000
_cell.angle_alpha   90.00
_cell.angle_beta   90.00
_cell.angle_gamma   90.00
#
_symmetry.space_group_name_H-M   'P 1'
#
loop_
_entity.id
_entity.type
_entity.pdbx_description
1 polymer ?
#
loop_
_entity_poly.entity_id
_entity_poly.type
_entity_poly.pdbx_seq_one_letter_code
_entity_poly.pdbx_strand_id
1 'polypeptide(L)'
;MPRLLAPLLALSLLLLASGAQASYITRTLNKPVPGGVAVVDLGPATSAPSARFDGKPVLVVKEQDNWLAIVGIPLTQKPGTAVLNQDGRTLPFSVGSKKYPEQRITLKNTRQVNPNPADLKRIDRELAEQIKAYRSFSPALPSNLILDKPVNGPLSSKFGVRRFFNGEERNP
;
A
#
# COMPACT_ATOMS: atom_id res chain seq x y z
N MET A 1 33.42 55.85 3.60
CA MET A 1 32.05 55.44 3.45
C MET A 1 31.97 54.39 2.36
N PRO A 2 31.83 53.17 2.63
CA PRO A 2 30.61 52.39 2.44
C PRO A 2 30.61 51.11 3.34
N ARG A 3 29.60 50.82 4.12
CA ARG A 3 29.45 49.53 4.82
C ARG A 3 28.01 49.34 5.33
N LEU A 4 27.02 49.31 4.42
CA LEU A 4 25.60 49.07 4.78
C LEU A 4 24.86 48.09 3.88
N LEU A 5 25.59 47.24 3.11
CA LEU A 5 24.95 46.24 2.20
C LEU A 5 25.03 44.78 2.67
N ALA A 6 25.69 44.50 3.79
CA ALA A 6 25.88 43.13 4.27
C ALA A 6 24.72 42.50 5.07
N PRO A 7 23.81 43.21 5.76
CA PRO A 7 22.74 42.55 6.53
C PRO A 7 21.52 42.13 5.72
N LEU A 8 21.30 42.63 4.51
CA LEU A 8 20.14 42.29 3.68
C LEU A 8 20.23 40.94 2.97
N LEU A 9 21.44 40.46 2.72
CA LEU A 9 21.63 39.14 2.07
C LEU A 9 21.47 37.98 3.05
N ALA A 10 21.68 38.16 4.33
CA ALA A 10 21.53 37.12 5.35
C ALA A 10 20.08 36.83 5.70
N LEU A 11 19.16 37.78 5.53
CA LEU A 11 17.75 37.63 5.85
C LEU A 11 16.99 36.87 4.75
N SER A 12 17.46 36.90 3.50
CA SER A 12 16.81 36.19 2.38
C SER A 12 17.11 34.70 2.34
N LEU A 13 18.16 34.20 3.01
CA LEU A 13 18.51 32.78 3.06
C LEU A 13 17.74 31.97 4.14
N LEU A 14 17.15 32.67 5.12
CA LEU A 14 16.38 31.99 6.19
C LEU A 14 14.95 31.61 5.79
N LEU A 15 14.45 32.09 4.68
CA LEU A 15 13.07 31.84 4.22
C LEU A 15 12.89 30.57 3.34
N LEU A 16 13.96 29.85 3.03
CA LEU A 16 13.92 28.67 2.14
C LEU A 16 13.96 27.31 2.88
N ALA A 17 13.99 27.30 4.19
CA ALA A 17 13.98 26.08 4.98
C ALA A 17 12.58 25.72 5.50
N SER A 18 11.55 25.92 4.70
CA SER A 18 10.28 25.22 4.94
C SER A 18 10.48 23.75 4.54
N GLY A 19 11.20 23.00 5.37
CA GLY A 19 11.30 21.55 5.24
C GLY A 19 9.90 20.98 5.24
N ALA A 20 9.44 20.47 4.10
CA ALA A 20 8.18 19.77 3.98
C ALA A 20 8.21 18.58 4.96
N GLN A 21 7.66 18.81 6.16
CA GLN A 21 7.52 17.72 7.12
C GLN A 21 6.48 16.76 6.57
N ALA A 22 6.91 15.51 6.33
CA ALA A 22 6.00 14.46 5.91
C ALA A 22 4.83 14.39 6.89
N SER A 23 3.60 14.32 6.36
CA SER A 23 2.38 14.23 7.14
C SER A 23 2.39 13.03 8.09
N TYR A 24 1.57 13.05 9.13
CA TYR A 24 1.48 11.93 10.09
C TYR A 24 1.11 10.63 9.36
N ILE A 25 0.13 10.67 8.45
CA ILE A 25 -0.30 9.51 7.65
C ILE A 25 0.87 9.00 6.81
N THR A 26 1.58 9.88 6.10
CA THR A 26 2.73 9.51 5.28
C THR A 26 3.83 8.85 6.12
N ARG A 27 4.20 9.43 7.25
CA ARG A 27 5.23 8.85 8.13
C ARG A 27 4.86 7.48 8.66
N THR A 28 3.57 7.26 8.93
CA THR A 28 3.10 6.02 9.56
C THR A 28 2.87 4.90 8.55
N LEU A 29 2.25 5.22 7.41
CA LEU A 29 1.78 4.20 6.45
C LEU A 29 2.68 4.02 5.24
N ASN A 30 3.47 5.04 4.84
CA ASN A 30 4.20 4.99 3.58
C ASN A 30 5.39 4.01 3.64
N LYS A 31 5.13 2.78 3.19
CA LYS A 31 6.12 1.71 2.98
C LYS A 31 5.89 1.12 1.60
N PRO A 32 6.29 1.82 0.52
CA PRO A 32 6.00 1.44 -0.85
C PRO A 32 6.90 0.30 -1.32
N VAL A 33 6.53 -0.92 -0.94
CA VAL A 33 7.16 -2.19 -1.34
C VAL A 33 6.06 -3.18 -1.72
N PRO A 34 6.35 -4.26 -2.45
CA PRO A 34 5.36 -5.32 -2.70
C PRO A 34 4.71 -5.77 -1.39
N GLY A 35 3.37 -5.80 -1.33
CA GLY A 35 2.60 -6.08 -0.12
C GLY A 35 2.58 -4.96 0.92
N GLY A 36 3.11 -3.79 0.60
CA GLY A 36 3.07 -2.59 1.45
C GLY A 36 2.01 -1.59 1.02
N VAL A 37 2.18 -0.36 1.48
CA VAL A 37 1.29 0.77 1.19
C VAL A 37 2.13 1.92 0.66
N ALA A 38 1.69 2.56 -0.43
CA ALA A 38 2.18 3.88 -0.82
C ALA A 38 1.18 4.95 -0.38
N VAL A 39 1.68 6.07 0.11
CA VAL A 39 0.90 7.28 0.34
C VAL A 39 1.33 8.30 -0.71
N VAL A 40 0.41 8.65 -1.61
CA VAL A 40 0.66 9.55 -2.73
C VAL A 40 -0.07 10.86 -2.48
N ASP A 41 0.66 11.96 -2.48
CA ASP A 41 0.08 13.31 -2.35
C ASP A 41 -0.66 13.69 -3.63
N LEU A 42 -1.94 14.03 -3.49
CA LEU A 42 -2.82 14.46 -4.59
C LEU A 42 -2.92 16.00 -4.67
N GLY A 43 -2.33 16.69 -3.70
CA GLY A 43 -2.41 18.15 -3.57
C GLY A 43 -3.70 18.66 -2.95
N PRO A 44 -3.83 20.00 -2.87
CA PRO A 44 -5.02 20.64 -2.35
C PRO A 44 -6.16 20.61 -3.37
N ALA A 45 -7.38 20.33 -2.89
CA ALA A 45 -8.60 20.44 -3.68
C ALA A 45 -9.80 20.71 -2.76
N THR A 46 -10.86 21.32 -3.31
CA THR A 46 -12.09 21.63 -2.58
C THR A 46 -12.89 20.38 -2.23
N SER A 47 -12.80 19.34 -3.06
CA SER A 47 -13.43 18.02 -2.86
C SER A 47 -12.42 16.90 -3.08
N ALA A 48 -12.75 15.71 -2.57
CA ALA A 48 -11.90 14.55 -2.71
C ALA A 48 -11.66 14.20 -4.19
N PRO A 49 -10.40 14.18 -4.68
CA PRO A 49 -10.09 13.71 -6.04
C PRO A 49 -10.44 12.24 -6.22
N SER A 50 -10.76 11.84 -7.45
CA SER A 50 -10.85 10.42 -7.78
C SER A 50 -9.47 9.86 -8.03
N ALA A 51 -9.11 8.78 -7.33
CA ALA A 51 -7.82 8.14 -7.51
C ALA A 51 -7.98 6.63 -7.75
N ARG A 52 -7.22 6.10 -8.71
CA ARG A 52 -7.27 4.68 -9.10
C ARG A 52 -5.86 4.12 -9.27
N PHE A 53 -5.68 2.91 -8.77
CA PHE A 53 -4.47 2.13 -9.00
C PHE A 53 -4.86 0.80 -9.64
N ASP A 54 -4.23 0.45 -10.75
CA ASP A 54 -4.57 -0.76 -11.53
C ASP A 54 -6.08 -0.82 -11.90
N GLY A 55 -6.66 0.34 -12.27
CA GLY A 55 -8.08 0.45 -12.59
C GLY A 55 -9.04 0.36 -11.40
N LYS A 56 -8.56 0.08 -10.19
CA LYS A 56 -9.35 -0.03 -8.96
C LYS A 56 -9.34 1.28 -8.18
N PRO A 57 -10.46 1.68 -7.55
CA PRO A 57 -10.46 2.85 -6.69
C PRO A 57 -9.55 2.63 -5.48
N VAL A 58 -8.89 3.68 -5.01
CA VAL A 58 -8.10 3.67 -3.79
C VAL A 58 -8.72 4.60 -2.76
N LEU A 59 -8.41 4.37 -1.50
CA LEU A 59 -8.87 5.24 -0.41
C LEU A 59 -8.20 6.61 -0.53
N VAL A 60 -9.00 7.67 -0.52
CA VAL A 60 -8.54 9.06 -0.52
C VAL A 60 -8.97 9.71 0.78
N VAL A 61 -8.03 10.30 1.51
CA VAL A 61 -8.26 10.94 2.80
C VAL A 61 -7.68 12.35 2.80
N LYS A 62 -8.27 13.24 3.57
CA LYS A 62 -7.74 14.60 3.75
C LYS A 62 -6.85 14.64 4.98
N GLU A 63 -5.68 15.25 4.84
CA GLU A 63 -4.81 15.57 5.96
C GLU A 63 -4.31 17.02 5.79
N GLN A 64 -4.67 17.86 6.74
CA GLN A 64 -4.46 19.32 6.64
C GLN A 64 -5.14 19.87 5.36
N ASP A 65 -4.35 20.52 4.49
CA ASP A 65 -4.86 21.12 3.25
C ASP A 65 -4.78 20.19 2.04
N ASN A 66 -4.08 19.06 2.16
CA ASN A 66 -3.85 18.13 1.06
C ASN A 66 -4.74 16.89 1.13
N TRP A 67 -5.04 16.33 -0.04
CA TRP A 67 -5.61 15.00 -0.19
C TRP A 67 -4.48 13.97 -0.41
N LEU A 68 -4.61 12.82 0.21
CA LEU A 68 -3.67 11.71 0.13
C LEU A 68 -4.37 10.47 -0.40
N ALA A 69 -3.78 9.81 -1.39
CA ALA A 69 -4.20 8.48 -1.82
C ALA A 69 -3.45 7.40 -1.04
N ILE A 70 -4.19 6.48 -0.44
CA ILE A 70 -3.66 5.33 0.29
C ILE A 70 -3.71 4.12 -0.64
N VAL A 71 -2.56 3.76 -1.21
CA VAL A 71 -2.45 2.75 -2.27
C VAL A 71 -1.91 1.45 -1.70
N GLY A 72 -2.74 0.41 -1.62
CA GLY A 72 -2.29 -0.95 -1.31
C GLY A 72 -1.52 -1.53 -2.50
N ILE A 73 -0.29 -1.98 -2.27
CA ILE A 73 0.58 -2.54 -3.31
C ILE A 73 0.48 -4.07 -3.26
N PRO A 74 0.05 -4.75 -4.34
CA PRO A 74 -0.01 -6.21 -4.38
C PRO A 74 1.36 -6.85 -4.11
N LEU A 75 1.37 -8.05 -3.51
CA LEU A 75 2.61 -8.83 -3.33
C LEU A 75 3.28 -9.18 -4.66
N THR A 76 2.49 -9.27 -5.74
CA THR A 76 2.95 -9.56 -7.10
C THR A 76 3.55 -8.36 -7.82
N GLN A 77 3.42 -7.15 -7.26
CA GLN A 77 3.98 -5.94 -7.85
C GLN A 77 5.50 -6.04 -7.92
N LYS A 78 6.06 -5.80 -9.09
CA LYS A 78 7.53 -5.72 -9.24
C LYS A 78 8.05 -4.38 -8.72
N PRO A 79 9.27 -4.35 -8.13
CA PRO A 79 9.94 -3.09 -7.82
C PRO A 79 10.14 -2.24 -9.07
N GLY A 80 10.11 -0.92 -8.90
CA GLY A 80 10.22 0.05 -9.99
C GLY A 80 9.20 1.16 -9.87
N THR A 81 8.94 1.87 -10.97
CA THR A 81 7.94 2.92 -11.02
C THR A 81 6.55 2.32 -11.23
N ALA A 82 5.64 2.67 -10.35
CA ALA A 82 4.20 2.41 -10.47
C ALA A 82 3.47 3.74 -10.73
N VAL A 83 2.23 3.67 -11.21
CA VAL A 83 1.47 4.84 -11.63
C VAL A 83 0.07 4.82 -11.00
N LEU A 84 -0.27 5.91 -10.30
CA LEU A 84 -1.60 6.21 -9.84
C LEU A 84 -2.30 7.11 -10.87
N ASN A 85 -3.56 6.88 -11.16
CA ASN A 85 -4.39 7.80 -11.95
C ASN A 85 -5.23 8.68 -11.00
N GLN A 86 -5.11 9.99 -11.16
CA GLN A 86 -5.91 11.00 -10.45
C GLN A 86 -6.68 11.83 -11.47
N ASP A 87 -7.98 11.66 -11.56
CA ASP A 87 -8.84 12.44 -12.45
C ASP A 87 -8.31 12.51 -13.91
N GLY A 88 -7.78 11.38 -14.41
CA GLY A 88 -7.18 11.26 -15.73
C GLY A 88 -5.69 11.66 -15.80
N ARG A 89 -5.10 12.27 -14.78
CA ARG A 89 -3.66 12.54 -14.69
C ARG A 89 -2.92 11.34 -14.12
N THR A 90 -1.70 11.12 -14.57
CA THR A 90 -0.82 10.06 -14.08
C THR A 90 0.17 10.61 -13.06
N LEU A 91 0.19 9.99 -11.88
CA LEU A 91 1.14 10.31 -10.80
C LEU A 91 2.06 9.11 -10.58
N PRO A 92 3.35 9.20 -10.97
CA PRO A 92 4.30 8.12 -10.74
C PRO A 92 4.72 8.08 -9.25
N PHE A 93 4.92 6.87 -8.74
CA PHE A 93 5.54 6.64 -7.43
C PHE A 93 6.48 5.44 -7.49
N SER A 94 7.48 5.41 -6.61
CA SER A 94 8.48 4.34 -6.59
C SER A 94 8.04 3.21 -5.68
N VAL A 95 8.20 1.98 -6.15
CA VAL A 95 8.04 0.75 -5.37
C VAL A 95 9.42 0.14 -5.14
N GLY A 96 9.85 0.09 -3.89
CA GLY A 96 11.12 -0.52 -3.48
C GLY A 96 11.10 -2.04 -3.53
N SER A 97 12.26 -2.66 -3.33
CA SER A 97 12.35 -4.12 -3.21
C SER A 97 12.11 -4.57 -1.78
N LYS A 98 11.50 -5.77 -1.63
CA LYS A 98 11.35 -6.43 -0.35
C LYS A 98 11.45 -7.94 -0.54
N LYS A 99 12.31 -8.58 0.27
CA LYS A 99 12.38 -10.04 0.34
C LYS A 99 11.47 -10.53 1.47
N TYR A 100 10.68 -11.55 1.16
CA TYR A 100 9.83 -12.24 2.11
C TYR A 100 10.45 -13.59 2.48
N PRO A 101 10.28 -14.06 3.74
CA PRO A 101 10.77 -15.37 4.15
C PRO A 101 10.11 -16.50 3.33
N GLU A 102 10.82 -17.58 3.16
CA GLU A 102 10.29 -18.82 2.58
C GLU A 102 10.02 -19.84 3.68
N GLN A 103 8.94 -20.57 3.53
CA GLN A 103 8.58 -21.71 4.37
C GLN A 103 8.33 -22.93 3.48
N ARG A 104 9.11 -23.98 3.71
CA ARG A 104 8.96 -25.26 3.00
C ARG A 104 8.33 -26.28 3.94
N ILE A 105 7.19 -26.83 3.53
CA ILE A 105 6.39 -27.75 4.34
C ILE A 105 6.17 -29.03 3.56
N THR A 106 6.45 -30.17 4.19
CA THR A 106 6.14 -31.49 3.63
C THR A 106 4.83 -31.97 4.23
N LEU A 107 3.84 -32.20 3.38
CA LEU A 107 2.52 -32.73 3.76
C LEU A 107 2.44 -34.19 3.36
N LYS A 108 2.05 -35.05 4.32
CA LYS A 108 1.80 -36.47 4.06
C LYS A 108 0.55 -36.70 3.20
N ASN A 109 -0.49 -35.87 3.40
CA ASN A 109 -1.71 -35.94 2.61
C ASN A 109 -1.57 -35.10 1.34
N THR A 110 -1.30 -35.76 0.22
CA THR A 110 -1.13 -35.13 -1.10
C THR A 110 -2.40 -34.45 -1.60
N ARG A 111 -3.60 -34.84 -1.15
CA ARG A 111 -4.87 -34.20 -1.50
C ARG A 111 -4.93 -32.74 -1.02
N GLN A 112 -4.20 -32.41 0.05
CA GLN A 112 -4.10 -31.00 0.52
C GLN A 112 -3.24 -30.14 -0.39
N VAL A 113 -2.38 -30.76 -1.21
CA VAL A 113 -1.52 -30.07 -2.17
C VAL A 113 -2.15 -30.09 -3.56
N ASN A 114 -2.63 -31.28 -3.97
CA ASN A 114 -3.27 -31.54 -5.26
C ASN A 114 -4.71 -32.03 -5.03
N PRO A 115 -5.68 -31.09 -4.93
CA PRO A 115 -7.07 -31.42 -4.66
C PRO A 115 -7.68 -32.29 -5.77
N ASN A 116 -8.63 -33.16 -5.40
CA ASN A 116 -9.40 -33.93 -6.38
C ASN A 116 -10.44 -33.04 -7.09
N PRO A 117 -11.09 -33.53 -8.19
CA PRO A 117 -12.06 -32.74 -8.96
C PRO A 117 -13.24 -32.20 -8.14
N ALA A 118 -13.72 -32.95 -7.14
CA ALA A 118 -14.81 -32.48 -6.28
C ALA A 118 -14.38 -31.34 -5.36
N ASP A 119 -13.15 -31.41 -4.82
CA ASP A 119 -12.55 -30.33 -4.04
C ASP A 119 -12.32 -29.09 -4.90
N LEU A 120 -11.81 -29.26 -6.13
CA LEU A 120 -11.58 -28.15 -7.07
C LEU A 120 -12.88 -27.40 -7.37
N LYS A 121 -13.98 -28.13 -7.66
CA LYS A 121 -15.29 -27.51 -7.90
C LYS A 121 -15.77 -26.66 -6.72
N ARG A 122 -15.53 -27.12 -5.49
CA ARG A 122 -15.85 -26.35 -4.28
C ARG A 122 -14.96 -25.12 -4.15
N ILE A 123 -13.65 -25.30 -4.32
CA ILE A 123 -12.64 -24.23 -4.24
C ILE A 123 -12.97 -23.12 -5.24
N ASP A 124 -13.30 -23.47 -6.49
CA ASP A 124 -13.62 -22.47 -7.52
C ASP A 124 -14.85 -21.64 -7.15
N ARG A 125 -15.90 -22.29 -6.61
CA ARG A 125 -17.09 -21.59 -6.13
C ARG A 125 -16.77 -20.63 -4.98
N GLU A 126 -16.07 -21.12 -3.96
CA GLU A 126 -15.69 -20.33 -2.78
C GLU A 126 -14.76 -19.18 -3.17
N LEU A 127 -13.82 -19.41 -4.09
CA LEU A 127 -12.93 -18.38 -4.62
C LEU A 127 -13.71 -17.28 -5.37
N ALA A 128 -14.71 -17.66 -6.16
CA ALA A 128 -15.55 -16.68 -6.86
C ALA A 128 -16.30 -15.76 -5.88
N GLU A 129 -16.83 -16.31 -4.78
CA GLU A 129 -17.48 -15.54 -3.71
C GLU A 129 -16.49 -14.59 -3.00
N GLN A 130 -15.28 -15.06 -2.69
CA GLN A 130 -14.22 -14.23 -2.10
C GLN A 130 -13.81 -13.10 -3.03
N ILE A 131 -13.59 -13.37 -4.32
CA ILE A 131 -13.24 -12.36 -5.31
C ILE A 131 -14.34 -11.30 -5.41
N LYS A 132 -15.61 -11.69 -5.38
CA LYS A 132 -16.75 -10.77 -5.38
C LYS A 132 -16.70 -9.84 -4.15
N ALA A 133 -16.43 -10.38 -2.96
CA ALA A 133 -16.31 -9.60 -1.74
C ALA A 133 -15.10 -8.62 -1.81
N TYR A 134 -13.93 -9.07 -2.25
CA TYR A 134 -12.74 -8.22 -2.40
C TYR A 134 -12.85 -7.14 -3.46
N ARG A 135 -13.76 -7.28 -4.43
CA ARG A 135 -14.03 -6.26 -5.45
C ARG A 135 -14.99 -5.17 -4.97
N SER A 136 -15.66 -5.37 -3.83
CA SER A 136 -16.51 -4.34 -3.26
C SER A 136 -15.66 -3.19 -2.69
N PHE A 137 -16.08 -1.97 -2.94
CA PHE A 137 -15.46 -0.76 -2.42
C PHE A 137 -16.51 0.08 -1.73
N SER A 138 -16.32 0.35 -0.43
CA SER A 138 -17.19 1.23 0.33
C SER A 138 -16.75 2.68 0.15
N PRO A 139 -17.64 3.61 -0.18
CA PRO A 139 -17.32 5.03 -0.24
C PRO A 139 -17.19 5.66 1.16
N ALA A 140 -17.61 4.96 2.22
CA ALA A 140 -17.49 5.44 3.58
C ALA A 140 -16.02 5.48 4.02
N LEU A 141 -15.60 6.59 4.60
CA LEU A 141 -14.26 6.71 5.17
C LEU A 141 -14.16 5.84 6.43
N PRO A 142 -13.03 5.12 6.61
CA PRO A 142 -12.78 4.39 7.84
C PRO A 142 -12.60 5.36 9.01
N SER A 143 -12.99 4.94 10.21
CA SER A 143 -12.82 5.72 11.43
C SER A 143 -11.35 5.91 11.79
N ASN A 144 -10.50 4.97 11.39
CA ASN A 144 -9.06 5.05 11.57
C ASN A 144 -8.31 4.29 10.44
N LEU A 145 -7.08 4.70 10.15
CA LEU A 145 -6.23 4.08 9.12
C LEU A 145 -5.26 3.04 9.70
N ILE A 146 -5.12 2.98 11.00
CA ILE A 146 -4.24 2.06 11.71
C ILE A 146 -5.13 1.15 12.54
N LEU A 147 -5.20 -0.12 12.12
CA LEU A 147 -6.04 -1.10 12.81
C LEU A 147 -5.40 -1.51 14.14
N ASP A 148 -6.22 -1.57 15.16
CA ASP A 148 -5.82 -2.12 16.44
C ASP A 148 -5.59 -3.63 16.34
N LYS A 149 -4.72 -4.14 17.22
CA LYS A 149 -4.50 -5.58 17.33
C LYS A 149 -5.79 -6.24 17.86
N PRO A 150 -6.40 -7.18 17.11
CA PRO A 150 -7.71 -7.72 17.47
C PRO A 150 -7.70 -8.52 18.77
N VAL A 151 -6.55 -9.12 19.11
CA VAL A 151 -6.39 -9.92 20.33
C VAL A 151 -4.92 -9.94 20.78
N ASN A 152 -4.69 -10.03 22.09
CA ASN A 152 -3.36 -10.26 22.64
C ASN A 152 -2.99 -11.74 22.48
N GLY A 153 -1.88 -12.01 21.79
CA GLY A 153 -1.39 -13.37 21.53
C GLY A 153 -0.17 -13.38 20.62
N PRO A 154 0.50 -14.53 20.48
CA PRO A 154 1.61 -14.68 19.56
C PRO A 154 1.12 -14.65 18.10
N LEU A 155 1.94 -14.09 17.21
CA LEU A 155 1.67 -14.17 15.78
C LEU A 155 2.07 -15.56 15.27
N SER A 156 1.14 -16.29 14.67
CA SER A 156 1.38 -17.63 14.10
C SER A 156 2.19 -17.58 12.80
N SER A 157 2.03 -16.51 12.02
CA SER A 157 2.71 -16.35 10.73
C SER A 157 2.91 -14.87 10.42
N LYS A 158 4.00 -14.55 9.73
CA LYS A 158 4.24 -13.22 9.19
C LYS A 158 3.52 -13.05 7.86
N PHE A 159 3.11 -11.82 7.56
CA PHE A 159 2.54 -11.48 6.25
C PHE A 159 3.57 -11.69 5.13
N GLY A 160 3.10 -12.21 3.97
CA GLY A 160 3.90 -12.35 2.76
C GLY A 160 4.88 -13.53 2.76
N VAL A 161 4.79 -14.47 3.71
CA VAL A 161 5.63 -15.68 3.69
C VAL A 161 5.32 -16.51 2.44
N ARG A 162 6.36 -16.74 1.60
CA ARG A 162 6.25 -17.63 0.44
C ARG A 162 6.25 -19.07 0.92
N ARG A 163 5.21 -19.83 0.59
CA ARG A 163 5.06 -21.22 1.02
C ARG A 163 5.24 -22.18 -0.12
N PHE A 164 6.01 -23.23 0.17
CA PHE A 164 6.21 -24.36 -0.73
C PHE A 164 5.69 -25.62 -0.03
N PHE A 165 4.67 -26.26 -0.61
CA PHE A 165 4.16 -27.54 -0.13
C PHE A 165 4.65 -28.66 -1.03
N ASN A 166 5.38 -29.63 -0.48
CA ASN A 166 6.00 -30.73 -1.23
C ASN A 166 6.86 -30.23 -2.44
N GLY A 167 7.50 -29.09 -2.27
CA GLY A 167 8.33 -28.46 -3.32
C GLY A 167 7.57 -27.52 -4.28
N GLU A 168 6.24 -27.52 -4.27
CA GLU A 168 5.43 -26.67 -5.13
C GLU A 168 5.12 -25.33 -4.45
N GLU A 169 5.40 -24.22 -5.15
CA GLU A 169 5.07 -22.87 -4.66
C GLU A 169 3.56 -22.66 -4.63
N ARG A 170 3.07 -22.10 -3.56
CA ARG A 170 1.66 -21.70 -3.38
C ARG A 170 1.57 -20.20 -3.13
N ASN A 171 0.42 -19.64 -3.44
CA ASN A 171 0.17 -18.22 -3.17
C ASN A 171 0.42 -17.91 -1.69
N PRO A 172 1.06 -16.75 -1.39
CA PRO A 172 1.32 -16.31 -0.04
C PRO A 172 0.05 -16.12 0.78
#